data_e2ed30461c421da4f38ea5b53e83e020
#
_entry.id   e2ed30461c421da4f38ea5b53e83e020
#
_cell.length_a   1.000
_cell.length_b   1.000
_cell.length_c   1.000
_cell.angle_alpha   90.00
_cell.angle_beta   90.00
_cell.angle_gamma   90.00
#
_symmetry.space_group_name_H-M   'P 1'
#
loop_
_entity.id
_entity.type
_entity.pdbx_description
1 polymer ?
#
loop_
_entity_poly.entity_id
_entity_poly.type
_entity_poly.pdbx_seq_one_letter_code
_entity_poly.pdbx_strand_id
1 'polypeptide(L)'
;MQCSTELQENLEKAEKKIREAATEGANIILLPELFEREYFCQQRRYDFYHYAKPAEENEAVQMGVRLAKELGVVLPISFYEKEVNNLYNSIACIDADGTILGIYRKTHIPDDHYYQEKFYFTPGDTGFRVWNTRYGCIGVGICWDQWFPETARCMALQGAELLFYPTAIGSEPLLGMDSSGHWQRCMQGHAAANLMPVIAANRIGTETVEPCEANQNQQSELTFYLSLIHISEPTRLRCI
;
A
#
# COMPACT_ATOMS: atom_id res chain seq x y z
N MET A 1 -0.60 10.61 1.67
CA MET A 1 0.00 11.85 1.09
C MET A 1 -0.59 12.09 -0.28
N GLN A 2 -0.56 13.35 -0.77
CA GLN A 2 -0.87 13.65 -2.16
C GLN A 2 0.36 13.36 -3.03
N CYS A 3 0.17 12.63 -4.13
CA CYS A 3 1.22 12.29 -5.07
C CYS A 3 1.10 13.12 -6.35
N SER A 4 2.23 13.36 -7.02
CA SER A 4 2.33 14.01 -8.32
C SER A 4 2.91 13.05 -9.36
N THR A 5 3.02 13.49 -10.61
CA THR A 5 3.67 12.73 -11.68
C THR A 5 5.18 12.58 -11.47
N GLU A 6 5.78 13.46 -10.68
CA GLU A 6 7.24 13.58 -10.53
C GLU A 6 7.77 12.71 -9.41
N LEU A 7 8.59 11.69 -9.77
CA LEU A 7 9.21 10.76 -8.84
C LEU A 7 9.94 11.47 -7.70
N GLN A 8 10.83 12.40 -8.04
CA GLN A 8 11.69 13.06 -7.07
C GLN A 8 10.89 13.87 -6.05
N GLU A 9 9.85 14.58 -6.48
CA GLU A 9 8.96 15.33 -5.60
C GLU A 9 8.24 14.41 -4.60
N ASN A 10 7.77 13.25 -5.07
CA ASN A 10 7.10 12.27 -4.22
C ASN A 10 8.05 11.62 -3.21
N LEU A 11 9.28 11.31 -3.62
CA LEU A 11 10.31 10.77 -2.72
C LEU A 11 10.70 11.78 -1.63
N GLU A 12 10.93 13.05 -1.98
CA GLU A 12 11.23 14.10 -1.01
C GLU A 12 10.07 14.31 -0.02
N LYS A 13 8.85 14.31 -0.50
CA LYS A 13 7.65 14.39 0.33
C LYS A 13 7.51 13.19 1.26
N ALA A 14 7.78 11.98 0.75
CA ALA A 14 7.76 10.75 1.53
C ALA A 14 8.85 10.76 2.62
N GLU A 15 10.09 11.10 2.28
CA GLU A 15 11.18 11.23 3.24
C GLU A 15 10.86 12.22 4.35
N LYS A 16 10.34 13.40 3.99
CA LYS A 16 9.93 14.41 4.98
C LYS A 16 8.91 13.82 5.97
N LYS A 17 7.87 13.11 5.47
CA LYS A 17 6.84 12.50 6.33
C LYS A 17 7.38 11.36 7.20
N ILE A 18 8.29 10.54 6.68
CA ILE A 18 8.96 9.50 7.47
C ILE A 18 9.75 10.12 8.61
N ARG A 19 10.52 11.18 8.35
CA ARG A 19 11.30 11.89 9.37
C ARG A 19 10.42 12.55 10.43
N GLU A 20 9.32 13.18 10.01
CA GLU A 20 8.33 13.77 10.92
C GLU A 20 7.75 12.69 11.85
N ALA A 21 7.25 11.59 11.30
CA ALA A 21 6.68 10.49 12.08
C ALA A 21 7.71 9.84 13.05
N ALA A 22 8.94 9.62 12.59
CA ALA A 22 10.01 9.10 13.43
C ALA A 22 10.34 10.05 14.60
N THR A 23 10.34 11.37 14.36
CA THR A 23 10.56 12.38 15.41
C THR A 23 9.44 12.39 16.45
N GLU A 24 8.21 12.05 16.02
CA GLU A 24 7.05 11.87 16.90
C GLU A 24 7.04 10.53 17.64
N GLY A 25 8.02 9.67 17.41
CA GLY A 25 8.21 8.39 18.10
C GLY A 25 7.58 7.18 17.40
N ALA A 26 7.19 7.31 16.13
CA ALA A 26 6.70 6.16 15.36
C ALA A 26 7.84 5.15 15.12
N ASN A 27 7.56 3.88 15.38
CA ASN A 27 8.50 2.77 15.17
C ASN A 27 8.28 2.05 13.84
N ILE A 28 7.02 2.01 13.36
CA ILE A 28 6.64 1.42 12.09
C ILE A 28 5.86 2.48 11.32
N ILE A 29 6.28 2.80 10.10
CA ILE A 29 5.70 3.89 9.32
C ILE A 29 5.26 3.35 7.97
N LEU A 30 3.99 3.55 7.63
CA LEU A 30 3.39 3.10 6.39
C LEU A 30 3.11 4.29 5.45
N LEU A 31 3.60 4.19 4.23
CA LEU A 31 3.25 5.09 3.13
C LEU A 31 2.10 4.51 2.29
N PRO A 32 1.41 5.32 1.46
CA PRO A 32 0.39 4.82 0.56
C PRO A 32 0.93 3.87 -0.53
N GLU A 33 0.02 3.11 -1.14
CA GLU A 33 0.31 2.28 -2.31
C GLU A 33 0.86 3.10 -3.48
N LEU A 34 1.94 2.59 -4.14
CA LEU A 34 2.55 3.15 -5.35
C LEU A 34 2.81 4.66 -5.26
N PHE A 35 3.23 5.14 -4.09
CA PHE A 35 3.37 6.57 -3.79
C PHE A 35 4.44 7.30 -4.62
N GLU A 36 5.24 6.57 -5.36
CA GLU A 36 6.33 7.09 -6.20
C GLU A 36 5.81 8.01 -7.32
N ARG A 37 4.56 7.80 -7.75
CA ARG A 37 3.91 8.48 -8.87
C ARG A 37 2.46 8.80 -8.52
N GLU A 38 1.77 9.52 -9.42
CA GLU A 38 0.30 9.50 -9.46
C GLU A 38 -0.20 8.06 -9.55
N TYR A 39 -1.46 7.82 -9.21
CA TYR A 39 -2.06 6.49 -9.38
C TYR A 39 -2.32 6.21 -10.85
N PHE A 40 -1.26 5.82 -11.55
CA PHE A 40 -1.25 5.64 -12.99
C PHE A 40 -2.21 4.54 -13.49
N CYS A 41 -2.70 3.69 -12.60
CA CYS A 41 -3.65 2.62 -12.93
C CYS A 41 -5.06 3.13 -13.26
N GLN A 42 -5.32 4.43 -13.17
CA GLN A 42 -6.56 5.03 -13.65
C GLN A 42 -6.69 4.98 -15.18
N GLN A 43 -5.62 4.74 -15.90
CA GLN A 43 -5.54 4.73 -17.35
C GLN A 43 -4.63 3.60 -17.85
N ARG A 44 -4.77 3.23 -19.13
CA ARG A 44 -3.91 2.23 -19.79
C ARG A 44 -2.91 2.92 -20.67
N ARG A 45 -1.63 2.89 -20.29
CA ARG A 45 -0.53 3.48 -21.04
C ARG A 45 0.67 2.54 -21.06
N TYR A 46 1.08 2.14 -22.26
CA TYR A 46 2.23 1.23 -22.43
C TYR A 46 3.56 1.87 -21.99
N ASP A 47 3.69 3.18 -22.12
CA ASP A 47 4.87 3.90 -21.69
C ASP A 47 5.08 3.90 -20.16
N PHE A 48 4.06 3.61 -19.36
CA PHE A 48 4.20 3.47 -17.90
C PHE A 48 4.88 2.16 -17.46
N TYR A 49 5.03 1.19 -18.36
CA TYR A 49 5.79 -0.02 -18.03
C TYR A 49 7.26 0.26 -17.68
N HIS A 50 7.84 1.36 -18.15
CA HIS A 50 9.20 1.76 -17.80
C HIS A 50 9.36 2.25 -16.35
N TYR A 51 8.27 2.49 -15.61
CA TYR A 51 8.33 2.81 -14.19
C TYR A 51 8.74 1.61 -13.32
N ALA A 52 8.49 0.39 -13.81
CA ALA A 52 8.81 -0.82 -13.09
C ALA A 52 10.32 -1.06 -13.01
N LYS A 53 10.82 -1.33 -11.79
CA LYS A 53 12.24 -1.59 -11.53
C LYS A 53 12.42 -2.81 -10.63
N PRO A 54 13.54 -3.54 -10.74
CA PRO A 54 13.95 -4.48 -9.69
C PRO A 54 14.02 -3.79 -8.32
N ALA A 55 13.76 -4.52 -7.25
CA ALA A 55 13.74 -3.95 -5.90
C ALA A 55 15.05 -3.24 -5.52
N GLU A 56 16.18 -3.80 -5.93
CA GLU A 56 17.51 -3.25 -5.68
C GLU A 56 17.82 -1.96 -6.47
N GLU A 57 17.10 -1.70 -7.56
CA GLU A 57 17.26 -0.52 -8.41
C GLU A 57 16.17 0.55 -8.16
N ASN A 58 15.13 0.18 -7.42
CA ASN A 58 14.00 1.07 -7.18
C ASN A 58 14.35 2.15 -6.16
N GLU A 59 14.13 3.42 -6.51
CA GLU A 59 14.55 4.58 -5.71
C GLU A 59 13.79 4.68 -4.39
N ALA A 60 12.51 4.30 -4.35
CA ALA A 60 11.74 4.31 -3.10
C ALA A 60 12.23 3.22 -2.14
N VAL A 61 12.58 2.04 -2.64
CA VAL A 61 13.15 0.95 -1.84
C VAL A 61 14.52 1.37 -1.29
N GLN A 62 15.39 1.95 -2.12
CA GLN A 62 16.70 2.45 -1.70
C GLN A 62 16.59 3.56 -0.64
N MET A 63 15.66 4.49 -0.83
CA MET A 63 15.32 5.52 0.17
C MET A 63 14.86 4.87 1.46
N GLY A 64 13.97 3.87 1.39
CA GLY A 64 13.46 3.13 2.54
C GLY A 64 14.58 2.45 3.33
N VAL A 65 15.50 1.75 2.66
CA VAL A 65 16.67 1.09 3.28
C VAL A 65 17.54 2.11 4.03
N ARG A 66 17.83 3.24 3.39
CA ARG A 66 18.62 4.30 4.01
C ARG A 66 17.94 4.89 5.24
N LEU A 67 16.66 5.25 5.13
CA LEU A 67 15.90 5.88 6.21
C LEU A 67 15.60 4.93 7.37
N ALA A 68 15.27 3.67 7.07
CA ALA A 68 15.04 2.65 8.09
C ALA A 68 16.28 2.51 9.00
N LYS A 69 17.45 2.39 8.40
CA LYS A 69 18.72 2.29 9.12
C LYS A 69 19.08 3.56 9.87
N GLU A 70 18.90 4.73 9.26
CA GLU A 70 19.24 6.03 9.84
C GLU A 70 18.37 6.35 11.06
N LEU A 71 17.05 6.09 10.95
CA LEU A 71 16.06 6.49 11.96
C LEU A 71 15.70 5.36 12.93
N GLY A 72 16.13 4.13 12.65
CA GLY A 72 15.78 2.97 13.45
C GLY A 72 14.30 2.58 13.38
N VAL A 73 13.66 2.77 12.22
CA VAL A 73 12.22 2.52 12.00
C VAL A 73 11.99 1.41 10.98
N VAL A 74 10.88 0.71 11.10
CA VAL A 74 10.43 -0.28 10.12
C VAL A 74 9.62 0.41 9.02
N LEU A 75 9.94 0.11 7.76
CA LEU A 75 9.32 0.71 6.58
C LEU A 75 8.84 -0.37 5.59
N PRO A 76 7.54 -0.68 5.54
CA PRO A 76 6.95 -1.35 4.39
C PRO A 76 6.86 -0.36 3.22
N ILE A 77 7.63 -0.56 2.17
CA ILE A 77 7.72 0.35 1.01
C ILE A 77 6.98 -0.25 -0.18
N SER A 78 5.94 0.43 -0.63
CA SER A 78 5.20 0.07 -1.85
C SER A 78 5.93 0.56 -3.08
N PHE A 79 6.05 -0.30 -4.11
CA PHE A 79 6.74 0.03 -5.36
C PHE A 79 6.23 -0.81 -6.54
N TYR A 80 6.50 -0.33 -7.76
CA TYR A 80 6.24 -1.07 -8.99
C TYR A 80 7.43 -1.96 -9.31
N GLU A 81 7.28 -3.25 -9.03
CA GLU A 81 8.35 -4.25 -9.18
C GLU A 81 8.43 -4.80 -10.59
N LYS A 82 9.66 -4.92 -11.10
CA LYS A 82 10.00 -5.75 -12.25
C LYS A 82 10.83 -6.94 -11.78
N GLU A 83 10.31 -8.13 -12.02
CA GLU A 83 11.00 -9.40 -11.73
C GLU A 83 11.09 -10.22 -13.01
N VAL A 84 12.26 -10.26 -13.59
CA VAL A 84 12.56 -10.89 -14.89
C VAL A 84 11.62 -10.33 -15.97
N ASN A 85 10.56 -11.05 -16.33
CA ASN A 85 9.58 -10.68 -17.35
C ASN A 85 8.20 -10.34 -16.78
N ASN A 86 8.03 -10.41 -15.46
CA ASN A 86 6.77 -10.10 -14.78
C ASN A 86 6.84 -8.75 -14.08
N LEU A 87 5.68 -8.12 -13.99
CA LEU A 87 5.51 -6.84 -13.31
C LEU A 87 4.52 -7.01 -12.18
N TYR A 88 4.84 -6.49 -11.00
CA TYR A 88 4.03 -6.66 -9.79
C TYR A 88 3.83 -5.34 -9.06
N ASN A 89 2.70 -5.26 -8.37
CA ASN A 89 2.48 -4.28 -7.31
C ASN A 89 2.99 -4.90 -6.02
N SER A 90 4.05 -4.35 -5.44
CA SER A 90 4.84 -5.02 -4.40
C SER A 90 5.10 -4.16 -3.18
N ILE A 91 5.39 -4.83 -2.06
CA ILE A 91 5.92 -4.24 -0.82
C ILE A 91 7.26 -4.87 -0.52
N ALA A 92 8.29 -4.04 -0.35
CA ALA A 92 9.53 -4.42 0.30
C ALA A 92 9.40 -4.13 1.80
N CYS A 93 9.42 -5.16 2.64
CA CYS A 93 9.41 -4.98 4.10
C CYS A 93 10.84 -4.75 4.60
N ILE A 94 11.12 -3.56 5.10
CA ILE A 94 12.47 -3.13 5.52
C ILE A 94 12.49 -2.98 7.04
N ASP A 95 13.38 -3.71 7.72
CA ASP A 95 13.55 -3.64 9.16
C ASP A 95 14.35 -2.40 9.59
N ALA A 96 14.33 -2.11 10.87
CA ALA A 96 14.91 -0.93 11.49
C ALA A 96 16.44 -0.79 11.36
N ASP A 97 17.13 -1.83 10.89
CA ASP A 97 18.57 -1.80 10.58
C ASP A 97 18.86 -1.58 9.07
N GLY A 98 17.76 -1.46 8.26
CA GLY A 98 17.82 -1.35 6.81
C GLY A 98 17.82 -2.66 6.06
N THR A 99 17.68 -3.80 6.75
CA THR A 99 17.59 -5.11 6.10
C THR A 99 16.24 -5.29 5.41
N ILE A 100 16.22 -5.66 4.13
CA ILE A 100 15.01 -6.09 3.44
C ILE A 100 14.69 -7.51 3.89
N LEU A 101 13.62 -7.68 4.70
CA LEU A 101 13.18 -8.97 5.22
C LEU A 101 12.50 -9.84 4.15
N GLY A 102 12.01 -9.22 3.09
CA GLY A 102 11.40 -9.88 1.95
C GLY A 102 10.43 -9.01 1.21
N ILE A 103 9.85 -9.57 0.15
CA ILE A 103 8.88 -8.91 -0.73
C ILE A 103 7.55 -9.64 -0.65
N TYR A 104 6.46 -8.88 -0.57
CA TYR A 104 5.10 -9.32 -0.82
C TYR A 104 4.60 -8.75 -2.14
N ARG A 105 4.01 -9.57 -2.98
CA ARG A 105 3.40 -9.19 -4.25
C ARG A 105 1.89 -9.26 -4.10
N LYS A 106 1.18 -8.21 -4.44
CA LYS A 106 -0.28 -8.07 -4.33
C LYS A 106 -0.99 -9.27 -4.95
N THR A 107 -1.77 -9.97 -4.13
CA THR A 107 -2.46 -11.20 -4.56
C THR A 107 -3.70 -10.89 -5.39
N HIS A 108 -4.50 -9.92 -4.95
CA HIS A 108 -5.76 -9.58 -5.58
C HIS A 108 -5.61 -8.30 -6.40
N ILE A 109 -5.65 -8.43 -7.71
CA ILE A 109 -5.46 -7.33 -8.66
C ILE A 109 -6.83 -6.88 -9.18
N PRO A 110 -7.26 -5.64 -8.91
CA PRO A 110 -8.52 -5.11 -9.45
C PRO A 110 -8.44 -4.86 -10.96
N ASP A 111 -9.59 -4.91 -11.60
CA ASP A 111 -9.77 -4.53 -13.00
C ASP A 111 -11.14 -3.87 -13.17
N ASP A 112 -11.23 -2.64 -12.77
CA ASP A 112 -12.43 -1.84 -12.85
C ASP A 112 -12.12 -0.45 -13.43
N HIS A 113 -13.13 0.37 -13.66
CA HIS A 113 -13.07 1.56 -14.49
C HIS A 113 -11.94 2.55 -14.13
N TYR A 114 -11.70 2.79 -12.84
CA TYR A 114 -10.59 3.66 -12.39
C TYR A 114 -9.46 2.90 -11.71
N TYR A 115 -9.52 1.57 -11.73
CA TYR A 115 -8.56 0.67 -11.08
C TYR A 115 -8.13 -0.42 -12.06
N GLN A 116 -7.51 0.00 -13.19
CA GLN A 116 -7.15 -0.88 -14.31
C GLN A 116 -5.81 -1.58 -14.05
N GLU A 117 -5.64 -2.13 -12.86
CA GLU A 117 -4.38 -2.70 -12.40
C GLU A 117 -3.96 -3.96 -13.16
N LYS A 118 -4.90 -4.77 -13.66
CA LYS A 118 -4.57 -5.95 -14.47
C LYS A 118 -3.87 -5.63 -15.79
N PHE A 119 -3.94 -4.38 -16.26
CA PHE A 119 -3.16 -3.94 -17.41
C PHE A 119 -1.67 -3.89 -17.09
N TYR A 120 -1.29 -3.64 -15.84
CA TYR A 120 0.09 -3.44 -15.41
C TYR A 120 0.67 -4.63 -14.63
N PHE A 121 -0.12 -5.29 -13.78
CA PHE A 121 0.39 -6.21 -12.79
C PHE A 121 -0.06 -7.64 -13.00
N THR A 122 0.90 -8.55 -12.83
CA THR A 122 0.67 -9.97 -12.64
C THR A 122 0.18 -10.22 -11.21
N PRO A 123 -0.80 -11.11 -10.97
CA PRO A 123 -1.15 -11.53 -9.61
C PRO A 123 0.07 -12.05 -8.85
N GLY A 124 0.18 -11.68 -7.57
CA GLY A 124 1.31 -12.05 -6.74
C GLY A 124 1.45 -13.57 -6.54
N ASP A 125 2.69 -14.02 -6.48
CA ASP A 125 3.10 -15.41 -6.36
C ASP A 125 3.77 -15.74 -5.02
N THR A 126 3.90 -14.74 -4.12
CA THR A 126 4.58 -14.88 -2.83
C THR A 126 3.73 -15.55 -1.75
N GLY A 127 2.42 -15.64 -1.94
CA GLY A 127 1.46 -15.94 -0.88
C GLY A 127 1.42 -14.85 0.19
N PHE A 128 0.49 -14.99 1.17
CA PHE A 128 0.44 -14.07 2.30
C PHE A 128 1.60 -14.32 3.25
N ARG A 129 2.28 -13.24 3.66
CA ARG A 129 3.48 -13.30 4.48
C ARG A 129 3.39 -12.42 5.70
N VAL A 130 4.12 -12.80 6.74
CA VAL A 130 4.39 -11.99 7.92
C VAL A 130 5.89 -11.85 8.12
N TRP A 131 6.31 -10.76 8.75
CA TRP A 131 7.72 -10.50 9.03
C TRP A 131 7.93 -10.18 10.51
N ASN A 132 8.88 -10.87 11.11
CA ASN A 132 9.35 -10.54 12.45
C ASN A 132 10.29 -9.35 12.33
N THR A 133 9.81 -8.19 12.69
CA THR A 133 10.59 -6.95 12.70
C THR A 133 11.09 -6.66 14.11
N ARG A 134 11.96 -5.67 14.23
CA ARG A 134 12.43 -5.17 15.53
C ARG A 134 11.28 -4.80 16.48
N TYR A 135 10.12 -4.40 15.98
CA TYR A 135 9.02 -3.85 16.76
C TYR A 135 7.76 -4.72 16.79
N GLY A 136 7.86 -5.94 16.33
CA GLY A 136 6.76 -6.92 16.34
C GLY A 136 6.59 -7.65 15.03
N CYS A 137 5.72 -8.64 15.02
CA CYS A 137 5.37 -9.40 13.84
C CYS A 137 4.30 -8.66 13.04
N ILE A 138 4.59 -8.28 11.81
CA ILE A 138 3.66 -7.54 10.96
C ILE A 138 3.22 -8.33 9.73
N GLY A 139 1.96 -8.17 9.35
CA GLY A 139 1.42 -8.59 8.06
C GLY A 139 1.13 -7.36 7.19
N VAL A 140 1.39 -7.43 5.91
CA VAL A 140 1.10 -6.35 4.96
C VAL A 140 0.38 -6.92 3.75
N GLY A 141 -0.87 -6.50 3.54
CA GLY A 141 -1.60 -6.69 2.28
C GLY A 141 -1.64 -5.37 1.52
N ILE A 142 -1.94 -5.39 0.22
CA ILE A 142 -1.95 -4.18 -0.59
C ILE A 142 -3.37 -3.88 -1.07
N CYS A 143 -3.89 -2.70 -0.73
CA CYS A 143 -5.11 -2.10 -1.24
C CYS A 143 -6.28 -3.11 -1.38
N TRP A 144 -6.54 -3.64 -2.59
CA TRP A 144 -7.67 -4.53 -2.85
C TRP A 144 -7.62 -5.84 -2.06
N ASP A 145 -6.46 -6.29 -1.58
CA ASP A 145 -6.34 -7.42 -0.65
C ASP A 145 -7.19 -7.23 0.62
N GLN A 146 -7.45 -5.97 1.01
CA GLN A 146 -8.24 -5.63 2.18
C GLN A 146 -9.72 -6.05 2.10
N TRP A 147 -10.24 -6.29 0.89
CA TRP A 147 -11.62 -6.75 0.72
C TRP A 147 -11.80 -8.26 0.98
N PHE A 148 -10.69 -9.00 1.01
CA PHE A 148 -10.66 -10.45 1.17
C PHE A 148 -10.33 -10.82 2.62
N PRO A 149 -11.28 -11.37 3.40
CA PRO A 149 -11.04 -11.76 4.79
C PRO A 149 -9.90 -12.76 4.95
N GLU A 150 -9.64 -13.55 3.92
CA GLU A 150 -8.55 -14.53 3.85
C GLU A 150 -7.19 -13.88 4.04
N THR A 151 -6.97 -12.70 3.47
CA THR A 151 -5.70 -11.96 3.61
C THR A 151 -5.41 -11.70 5.09
N ALA A 152 -6.34 -11.05 5.79
CA ALA A 152 -6.17 -10.73 7.20
C ALA A 152 -6.07 -12.00 8.06
N ARG A 153 -6.93 -12.99 7.82
CA ARG A 153 -6.97 -14.23 8.61
C ARG A 153 -5.70 -15.07 8.41
N CYS A 154 -5.21 -15.24 7.17
CA CYS A 154 -3.98 -15.98 6.91
C CYS A 154 -2.77 -15.35 7.60
N MET A 155 -2.65 -14.02 7.56
CA MET A 155 -1.56 -13.32 8.26
C MET A 155 -1.69 -13.43 9.78
N ALA A 156 -2.91 -13.33 10.32
CA ALA A 156 -3.19 -13.54 11.75
C ALA A 156 -2.78 -14.94 12.22
N LEU A 157 -3.13 -15.98 11.46
CA LEU A 157 -2.77 -17.37 11.77
C LEU A 157 -1.26 -17.64 11.65
N GLN A 158 -0.54 -16.84 10.88
CA GLN A 158 0.93 -16.87 10.81
C GLN A 158 1.60 -16.09 11.95
N GLY A 159 0.84 -15.43 12.83
CA GLY A 159 1.33 -14.74 14.00
C GLY A 159 1.51 -13.22 13.83
N ALA A 160 0.89 -12.60 12.84
CA ALA A 160 0.88 -11.14 12.76
C ALA A 160 0.25 -10.53 14.01
N GLU A 161 0.90 -9.52 14.57
CA GLU A 161 0.41 -8.71 15.70
C GLU A 161 -0.21 -7.40 15.20
N LEU A 162 0.17 -6.96 14.00
CA LEU A 162 -0.29 -5.74 13.34
C LEU A 162 -0.53 -6.03 11.85
N LEU A 163 -1.63 -5.51 11.30
CA LEU A 163 -1.92 -5.57 9.87
C LEU A 163 -1.82 -4.19 9.24
N PHE A 164 -1.12 -4.12 8.11
CA PHE A 164 -0.93 -2.90 7.34
C PHE A 164 -1.48 -3.06 5.92
N TYR A 165 -2.17 -2.00 5.44
CA TYR A 165 -2.68 -1.93 4.08
C TYR A 165 -2.33 -0.58 3.45
N PRO A 166 -1.20 -0.47 2.72
CA PRO A 166 -0.98 0.65 1.82
C PRO A 166 -2.03 0.62 0.72
N THR A 167 -2.62 1.76 0.43
CA THR A 167 -3.88 1.81 -0.31
C THR A 167 -3.94 3.01 -1.25
N ALA A 168 -4.67 2.84 -2.35
CA ALA A 168 -5.11 3.88 -3.27
C ALA A 168 -6.62 3.68 -3.53
N ILE A 169 -7.47 4.10 -2.61
CA ILE A 169 -8.93 3.95 -2.70
C ILE A 169 -9.62 5.32 -2.59
N GLY A 170 -10.59 5.56 -3.43
CA GLY A 170 -11.30 6.84 -3.47
C GLY A 170 -12.73 6.72 -3.98
N SER A 171 -13.27 7.85 -4.36
CA SER A 171 -14.61 7.97 -4.92
C SER A 171 -14.77 7.11 -6.18
N GLU A 172 -15.97 6.60 -6.36
CA GLU A 172 -16.38 5.87 -7.57
C GLU A 172 -17.46 6.70 -8.30
N PRO A 173 -17.07 7.75 -9.05
CA PRO A 173 -18.03 8.71 -9.60
C PRO A 173 -19.07 8.10 -10.52
N LEU A 174 -18.71 7.05 -11.25
CA LEU A 174 -19.63 6.34 -12.16
C LEU A 174 -20.78 5.66 -11.43
N LEU A 175 -20.53 5.18 -10.22
CA LEU A 175 -21.56 4.51 -9.42
C LEU A 175 -22.38 5.52 -8.60
N GLY A 176 -21.92 6.78 -8.50
CA GLY A 176 -22.54 7.79 -7.66
C GLY A 176 -22.60 7.39 -6.17
N MET A 177 -21.75 6.48 -5.75
CA MET A 177 -21.73 5.88 -4.41
C MET A 177 -20.48 6.28 -3.65
N ASP A 178 -20.66 6.59 -2.37
CA ASP A 178 -19.56 6.74 -1.41
C ASP A 178 -19.30 5.38 -0.72
N SER A 179 -18.20 4.73 -1.07
CA SER A 179 -17.79 3.46 -0.49
C SER A 179 -16.96 3.60 0.81
N SER A 180 -16.68 4.81 1.27
CA SER A 180 -15.85 5.05 2.47
C SER A 180 -16.37 4.35 3.72
N GLY A 181 -17.69 4.42 3.96
CA GLY A 181 -18.33 3.75 5.09
C GLY A 181 -18.30 2.21 4.98
N HIS A 182 -18.32 1.65 3.77
CA HIS A 182 -18.14 0.22 3.54
C HIS A 182 -16.69 -0.18 3.83
N TRP A 183 -15.73 0.56 3.30
CA TRP A 183 -14.31 0.36 3.56
C TRP A 183 -14.00 0.37 5.07
N GLN A 184 -14.48 1.38 5.79
CA GLN A 184 -14.31 1.48 7.23
C GLN A 184 -14.83 0.24 7.97
N ARG A 185 -16.03 -0.24 7.64
CA ARG A 185 -16.61 -1.44 8.27
C ARG A 185 -15.80 -2.70 7.99
N CYS A 186 -15.25 -2.82 6.77
CA CYS A 186 -14.39 -3.94 6.41
C CYS A 186 -13.12 -3.96 7.28
N MET A 187 -12.43 -2.83 7.40
CA MET A 187 -11.24 -2.71 8.24
C MET A 187 -11.53 -2.98 9.72
N GLN A 188 -12.63 -2.45 10.24
CA GLN A 188 -13.11 -2.75 11.60
C GLN A 188 -13.40 -4.25 11.80
N GLY A 189 -14.00 -4.88 10.76
CA GLY A 189 -14.26 -6.32 10.77
C GLY A 189 -12.98 -7.15 10.89
N HIS A 190 -11.94 -6.79 10.13
CA HIS A 190 -10.64 -7.45 10.21
C HIS A 190 -10.00 -7.27 11.59
N ALA A 191 -10.01 -6.05 12.12
CA ALA A 191 -9.47 -5.75 13.44
C ALA A 191 -10.18 -6.55 14.52
N ALA A 192 -11.52 -6.54 14.52
CA ALA A 192 -12.34 -7.25 15.49
C ALA A 192 -12.21 -8.78 15.40
N ALA A 193 -12.28 -9.33 14.17
CA ALA A 193 -12.24 -10.78 13.95
C ALA A 193 -10.88 -11.42 14.24
N ASN A 194 -9.79 -10.64 14.18
CA ASN A 194 -8.42 -11.11 14.42
C ASN A 194 -7.82 -10.58 15.71
N LEU A 195 -8.53 -9.73 16.45
CA LEU A 195 -8.09 -9.13 17.72
C LEU A 195 -6.74 -8.41 17.61
N MET A 196 -6.55 -7.68 16.54
CA MET A 196 -5.30 -6.95 16.28
C MET A 196 -5.55 -5.60 15.59
N PRO A 197 -4.65 -4.62 15.75
CA PRO A 197 -4.72 -3.36 15.04
C PRO A 197 -4.62 -3.53 13.52
N VAL A 198 -5.41 -2.77 12.78
CA VAL A 198 -5.38 -2.67 11.31
C VAL A 198 -5.15 -1.22 10.93
N ILE A 199 -4.13 -0.97 10.14
CA ILE A 199 -3.68 0.35 9.70
C ILE A 199 -3.72 0.42 8.20
N ALA A 200 -4.50 1.35 7.64
CA ALA A 200 -4.57 1.60 6.20
C ALA A 200 -4.06 3.02 5.89
N ALA A 201 -2.96 3.12 5.16
CA ALA A 201 -2.43 4.39 4.69
C ALA A 201 -2.87 4.64 3.26
N ASN A 202 -3.61 5.74 3.04
CA ASN A 202 -4.15 6.07 1.75
C ASN A 202 -3.50 7.33 1.15
N ARG A 203 -3.61 7.46 -0.16
CA ARG A 203 -3.40 8.72 -0.86
C ARG A 203 -4.42 9.75 -0.40
N ILE A 204 -4.19 11.03 -0.67
CA ILE A 204 -5.15 12.11 -0.43
C ILE A 204 -5.17 13.05 -1.62
N GLY A 205 -6.26 13.82 -1.75
CA GLY A 205 -6.48 14.77 -2.84
C GLY A 205 -7.18 14.11 -4.03
N THR A 206 -7.23 14.84 -5.12
CA THR A 206 -7.85 14.40 -6.38
C THR A 206 -6.76 14.28 -7.45
N GLU A 207 -6.79 13.16 -8.17
CA GLU A 207 -5.94 12.93 -9.34
C GLU A 207 -6.84 12.82 -10.57
N THR A 208 -6.54 13.63 -11.59
CA THR A 208 -7.30 13.71 -12.85
C THR A 208 -6.46 13.17 -14.00
N VAL A 209 -7.06 12.38 -14.85
CA VAL A 209 -6.48 11.88 -16.10
C VAL A 209 -7.17 12.57 -17.27
N GLU A 210 -6.38 13.31 -18.06
CA GLU A 210 -6.87 13.96 -19.27
C GLU A 210 -6.77 13.03 -20.47
N PRO A 211 -7.76 13.08 -21.39
CA PRO A 211 -7.73 12.28 -22.60
C PRO A 211 -6.54 12.62 -23.50
N CYS A 212 -5.84 11.62 -23.97
CA CYS A 212 -4.79 11.77 -25.01
C CYS A 212 -4.68 10.49 -25.84
N GLU A 213 -3.95 10.56 -26.96
CA GLU A 213 -3.76 9.40 -27.83
C GLU A 213 -3.07 8.23 -27.08
N ALA A 214 -2.07 8.52 -26.25
CA ALA A 214 -1.30 7.52 -25.52
C ALA A 214 -2.15 6.71 -24.53
N ASN A 215 -3.23 7.28 -24.00
CA ASN A 215 -4.16 6.60 -23.09
C ASN A 215 -5.48 6.20 -23.77
N GLN A 216 -5.53 6.18 -25.12
CA GLN A 216 -6.72 5.85 -25.89
C GLN A 216 -7.93 6.76 -25.57
N ASN A 217 -7.67 8.03 -25.29
CA ASN A 217 -8.64 9.04 -24.90
C ASN A 217 -9.44 8.69 -23.63
N GLN A 218 -8.83 7.92 -22.72
CA GLN A 218 -9.42 7.67 -21.40
C GLN A 218 -9.40 8.94 -20.54
N GLN A 219 -10.45 9.11 -19.76
CA GLN A 219 -10.60 10.20 -18.81
C GLN A 219 -11.01 9.62 -17.45
N SER A 220 -10.44 10.14 -16.38
CA SER A 220 -10.89 9.82 -15.02
C SER A 220 -10.63 10.97 -14.05
N GLU A 221 -11.36 10.95 -12.94
CA GLU A 221 -11.12 11.81 -11.79
C GLU A 221 -11.37 10.97 -10.54
N LEU A 222 -10.33 10.76 -9.75
CA LEU A 222 -10.39 9.95 -8.54
C LEU A 222 -10.01 10.81 -7.34
N THR A 223 -10.96 11.03 -6.43
CA THR A 223 -10.74 11.70 -5.14
C THR A 223 -10.53 10.65 -4.06
N PHE A 224 -9.35 10.60 -3.49
CA PHE A 224 -8.97 9.61 -2.48
C PHE A 224 -9.59 9.91 -1.11
N TYR A 225 -9.99 8.83 -0.40
CA TYR A 225 -10.47 8.92 0.98
C TYR A 225 -9.32 9.17 1.96
N LEU A 226 -9.65 9.63 3.16
CA LEU A 226 -8.66 9.75 4.24
C LEU A 226 -8.22 8.36 4.72
N SER A 227 -6.96 8.27 5.21
CA SER A 227 -6.41 7.06 5.81
C SER A 227 -7.23 6.61 7.03
N LEU A 228 -7.23 5.30 7.29
CA LEU A 228 -7.94 4.69 8.40
C LEU A 228 -6.96 4.02 9.36
N ILE A 229 -7.18 4.21 10.65
CA ILE A 229 -6.51 3.45 11.70
C ILE A 229 -7.61 2.87 12.58
N HIS A 230 -7.72 1.54 12.60
CA HIS A 230 -8.62 0.83 13.49
C HIS A 230 -7.78 0.03 14.48
N ILE A 231 -7.75 0.52 15.70
CA ILE A 231 -7.31 -0.25 16.84
C ILE A 231 -8.57 -0.96 17.33
N SER A 232 -8.68 -2.28 17.12
CA SER A 232 -9.63 -3.01 17.92
C SER A 232 -9.09 -2.89 19.34
N GLU A 233 -9.78 -2.14 20.19
CA GLU A 233 -9.62 -2.34 21.62
C GLU A 233 -9.80 -3.84 21.86
N PRO A 234 -8.85 -4.53 22.53
CA PRO A 234 -9.12 -5.88 22.98
C PRO A 234 -10.28 -5.74 23.94
N THR A 235 -11.50 -5.86 23.41
CA THR A 235 -12.63 -6.21 24.26
C THR A 235 -12.13 -7.45 24.94
N ARG A 236 -11.84 -7.35 26.24
CA ARG A 236 -11.56 -8.51 27.08
C ARG A 236 -12.79 -9.39 26.98
N LEU A 237 -12.87 -10.21 25.96
CA LEU A 237 -13.66 -11.40 25.98
C LEU A 237 -13.03 -12.23 27.09
N ARG A 238 -13.48 -12.00 28.30
CA ARG A 238 -13.38 -13.01 29.33
C ARG A 238 -14.17 -14.17 28.76
N CYS A 239 -13.45 -15.13 28.14
CA CYS A 239 -14.02 -16.43 27.91
C CYS A 239 -14.55 -16.93 29.25
N ILE A 240 -15.85 -17.09 29.32
CA ILE A 240 -16.53 -17.80 30.40
C ILE A 240 -16.18 -19.28 30.25
#